data_69f0c18cc2ee237af9247da86f06c482
#
_entry.id   69f0c18cc2ee237af9247da86f06c482
#
_cell.length_a   1.000
_cell.length_b   1.000
_cell.length_c   1.000
_cell.angle_alpha   90.00
_cell.angle_beta   90.00
_cell.angle_gamma   90.00
#
_symmetry.space_group_name_H-M   'P 1'
#
loop_
_entity.id
_entity.type
_entity.pdbx_description
1 polymer ?
#
loop_
_entity_poly.entity_id
_entity_poly.type
_entity_poly.pdbx_seq_one_letter_code
_entity_poly.pdbx_strand_id
1 'polypeptide(L)'
;MDGVHGGWVATESQGEGLSQFLTKGVTKGTRNGYSSDWRAWIAHVEKMTEGSIGGDVYLDKVKSDKDRAVMLALFFKERYEAGGMRGRQATSVSAGIRHFFAAALRPVNWFDSQIVANARAACRMSCDELRDQKRDAKSRATVPISEDMLMAVRVRLWEGRHWEWGDIDRR
;
A
#
# COMPACT_ATOMS: atom_id res chain seq x y z
N MET A 1 23.24 -26.52 37.35
CA MET A 1 23.20 -25.03 37.49
C MET A 1 22.26 -24.53 36.40
N ASP A 2 20.98 -24.53 36.70
CA ASP A 2 19.94 -24.16 35.76
C ASP A 2 19.78 -22.65 35.81
N GLY A 3 20.33 -21.98 34.78
CA GLY A 3 20.18 -20.54 34.60
C GLY A 3 18.74 -20.22 34.18
N VAL A 4 17.91 -19.82 35.17
CA VAL A 4 16.60 -19.21 34.92
C VAL A 4 16.83 -17.90 34.20
N HIS A 5 16.71 -17.93 32.87
CA HIS A 5 16.55 -16.72 32.08
C HIS A 5 15.19 -16.09 32.45
N GLY A 6 15.19 -15.26 33.48
CA GLY A 6 14.06 -14.40 33.82
C GLY A 6 13.82 -13.42 32.67
N GLY A 7 13.01 -13.82 31.69
CA GLY A 7 12.57 -12.92 30.62
C GLY A 7 11.82 -11.75 31.24
N TRP A 8 12.29 -10.51 30.97
CA TRP A 8 11.56 -9.32 31.37
C TRP A 8 10.19 -9.28 30.66
N VAL A 9 9.13 -9.17 31.44
CA VAL A 9 7.75 -9.04 30.95
C VAL A 9 7.26 -7.64 31.29
N ALA A 10 6.87 -6.87 30.28
CA ALA A 10 6.29 -5.55 30.49
C ALA A 10 5.00 -5.65 31.29
N THR A 11 4.77 -4.73 32.20
CA THR A 11 3.47 -4.61 32.87
C THR A 11 2.40 -4.14 31.88
N GLU A 12 1.13 -4.43 32.16
CA GLU A 12 0.00 -4.03 31.32
C GLU A 12 0.01 -2.52 31.03
N SER A 13 0.21 -1.69 32.06
CA SER A 13 0.34 -0.23 31.93
C SER A 13 1.51 0.21 31.04
N GLN A 14 2.64 -0.50 31.09
CA GLN A 14 3.78 -0.21 30.18
C GLN A 14 3.46 -0.60 28.74
N GLY A 15 2.72 -1.70 28.52
CA GLY A 15 2.25 -2.14 27.21
C GLY A 15 1.29 -1.12 26.58
N GLU A 16 0.32 -0.61 27.34
CA GLU A 16 -0.62 0.42 26.90
C GLU A 16 0.10 1.73 26.55
N GLY A 17 1.01 2.19 27.39
CA GLY A 17 1.80 3.39 27.16
C GLY A 17 2.65 3.28 25.88
N LEU A 18 3.27 2.12 25.65
CA LEU A 18 4.04 1.85 24.44
C LEU A 18 3.15 1.81 23.20
N SER A 19 2.00 1.14 23.26
CA SER A 19 1.03 1.10 22.15
C SER A 19 0.57 2.49 21.75
N GLN A 20 0.22 3.34 22.72
CA GLN A 20 -0.14 4.73 22.49
C GLN A 20 1.00 5.54 21.89
N PHE A 21 2.23 5.33 22.35
CA PHE A 21 3.42 6.01 21.79
C PHE A 21 3.65 5.61 20.33
N LEU A 22 3.57 4.32 20.00
CA LEU A 22 3.76 3.83 18.64
C LEU A 22 2.70 4.38 17.66
N THR A 23 1.45 4.56 18.12
CA THR A 23 0.38 5.15 17.29
C THR A 23 0.57 6.64 17.04
N LYS A 24 1.29 7.38 17.93
CA LYS A 24 1.61 8.80 17.73
C LYS A 24 2.67 9.06 16.66
N GLY A 25 3.46 8.05 16.28
CA GLY A 25 4.56 8.18 15.33
C GLY A 25 4.16 8.45 13.88
N VAL A 26 2.85 8.53 13.56
CA VAL A 26 2.34 8.76 12.20
C VAL A 26 1.45 9.99 12.12
N THR A 27 1.49 10.68 10.96
CA THR A 27 0.64 11.86 10.73
C THR A 27 -0.85 11.49 10.71
N LYS A 28 -1.73 12.47 10.91
CA LYS A 28 -3.19 12.26 10.86
C LYS A 28 -3.64 11.66 9.51
N GLY A 29 -3.10 12.16 8.40
CA GLY A 29 -3.42 11.65 7.06
C GLY A 29 -2.99 10.18 6.88
N THR A 30 -1.77 9.85 7.29
CA THR A 30 -1.26 8.48 7.27
C THR A 30 -2.11 7.55 8.12
N ARG A 31 -2.52 8.00 9.31
CA ARG A 31 -3.36 7.22 10.23
C ARG A 31 -4.74 6.91 9.62
N ASN A 32 -5.35 7.88 8.94
CA ASN A 32 -6.63 7.66 8.26
C ASN A 32 -6.50 6.59 7.15
N GLY A 33 -5.43 6.64 6.35
CA GLY A 33 -5.13 5.62 5.35
C GLY A 33 -4.96 4.23 5.98
N TYR A 34 -4.14 4.14 7.02
CA TYR A 34 -3.90 2.89 7.76
C TYR A 34 -5.18 2.33 8.39
N SER A 35 -6.06 3.19 8.92
CA SER A 35 -7.35 2.76 9.48
C SER A 35 -8.28 2.17 8.42
N SER A 36 -8.24 2.70 7.19
CA SER A 36 -8.99 2.13 6.07
C SER A 36 -8.46 0.75 5.68
N ASP A 37 -7.14 0.62 5.58
CA ASP A 37 -6.49 -0.65 5.25
C ASP A 37 -6.73 -1.71 6.33
N TRP A 38 -6.71 -1.29 7.60
CA TRP A 38 -7.00 -2.15 8.74
C TRP A 38 -8.43 -2.69 8.72
N ARG A 39 -9.42 -1.83 8.46
CA ARG A 39 -10.82 -2.28 8.33
C ARG A 39 -10.99 -3.30 7.20
N ALA A 40 -10.34 -3.06 6.06
CA ALA A 40 -10.38 -3.99 4.95
C ALA A 40 -9.70 -5.33 5.29
N TRP A 41 -8.62 -5.30 6.08
CA TRP A 41 -7.95 -6.49 6.60
C TRP A 41 -8.85 -7.30 7.53
N ILE A 42 -9.52 -6.63 8.49
CA ILE A 42 -10.48 -7.29 9.39
C ILE A 42 -11.54 -8.03 8.58
N ALA A 43 -12.18 -7.36 7.63
CA ALA A 43 -13.23 -7.96 6.80
C ALA A 43 -12.72 -9.17 5.98
N HIS A 44 -11.46 -9.12 5.50
CA HIS A 44 -10.83 -10.24 4.81
C HIS A 44 -10.62 -11.44 5.74
N VAL A 45 -10.06 -11.22 6.93
CA VAL A 45 -9.81 -12.28 7.90
C VAL A 45 -11.14 -12.93 8.33
N GLU A 46 -12.16 -12.16 8.61
CA GLU A 46 -13.48 -12.66 8.96
C GLU A 46 -14.08 -13.52 7.85
N LYS A 47 -13.98 -13.08 6.59
CA LYS A 47 -14.44 -13.81 5.41
C LYS A 47 -13.68 -15.13 5.23
N MET A 48 -12.35 -15.09 5.32
CA MET A 48 -11.51 -16.27 5.08
C MET A 48 -11.61 -17.33 6.16
N THR A 49 -12.02 -16.92 7.35
CA THR A 49 -12.13 -17.83 8.51
C THR A 49 -13.56 -18.32 8.74
N GLU A 50 -14.54 -17.83 7.95
CA GLU A 50 -15.97 -18.16 8.09
C GLU A 50 -16.47 -18.13 9.55
N GLY A 51 -15.90 -17.22 10.35
CA GLY A 51 -16.15 -17.15 11.77
C GLY A 51 -15.41 -18.20 12.62
N SER A 52 -14.66 -19.13 12.02
CA SER A 52 -13.96 -20.21 12.73
C SER A 52 -12.87 -19.71 13.68
N ILE A 53 -12.22 -18.60 13.34
CA ILE A 53 -11.17 -17.99 14.18
C ILE A 53 -11.76 -16.91 15.11
N GLY A 54 -13.07 -16.68 15.07
CA GLY A 54 -13.79 -15.88 16.05
C GLY A 54 -13.16 -14.52 16.36
N GLY A 55 -13.01 -13.64 15.34
CA GLY A 55 -12.49 -12.29 15.54
C GLY A 55 -10.98 -12.19 15.77
N ASP A 56 -10.20 -13.24 15.48
CA ASP A 56 -8.73 -13.25 15.61
C ASP A 56 -8.06 -12.45 14.48
N VAL A 57 -8.28 -11.15 14.47
CA VAL A 57 -7.76 -10.23 13.44
C VAL A 57 -6.24 -10.11 13.45
N TYR A 58 -5.60 -10.49 14.55
CA TYR A 58 -4.14 -10.54 14.71
C TYR A 58 -3.53 -11.91 14.37
N LEU A 59 -4.34 -12.87 13.95
CA LEU A 59 -3.91 -14.23 13.63
C LEU A 59 -3.15 -14.92 14.78
N ASP A 60 -3.55 -14.65 16.02
CA ASP A 60 -2.91 -15.24 17.21
C ASP A 60 -3.09 -16.76 17.27
N LYS A 61 -4.22 -17.26 16.75
CA LYS A 61 -4.52 -18.70 16.66
C LYS A 61 -3.79 -19.40 15.51
N VAL A 62 -3.26 -18.63 14.56
CA VAL A 62 -2.46 -19.17 13.45
C VAL A 62 -1.03 -19.41 13.92
N LYS A 63 -0.63 -20.67 14.03
CA LYS A 63 0.65 -21.05 14.64
C LYS A 63 1.87 -20.76 13.76
N SER A 64 1.69 -20.81 12.43
CA SER A 64 2.79 -20.71 11.47
C SER A 64 2.89 -19.29 10.91
N ASP A 65 4.08 -18.70 10.95
CA ASP A 65 4.38 -17.43 10.30
C ASP A 65 4.21 -17.53 8.76
N LYS A 66 4.42 -18.73 8.20
CA LYS A 66 4.15 -18.99 6.79
C LYS A 66 2.67 -18.83 6.46
N ASP A 67 1.77 -19.35 7.30
CA ASP A 67 0.34 -19.26 7.06
C ASP A 67 -0.19 -17.84 7.26
N ARG A 68 0.38 -17.10 8.22
CA ARG A 68 0.13 -15.64 8.38
C ARG A 68 0.54 -14.87 7.13
N ALA A 69 1.70 -15.18 6.58
CA ALA A 69 2.19 -14.56 5.35
C ALA A 69 1.32 -14.92 4.13
N VAL A 70 0.84 -16.15 4.03
CA VAL A 70 -0.10 -16.59 2.98
C VAL A 70 -1.42 -15.83 3.11
N MET A 71 -1.97 -15.66 4.31
CA MET A 71 -3.19 -14.88 4.52
C MET A 71 -3.07 -13.45 4.02
N LEU A 72 -1.95 -12.78 4.30
CA LEU A 72 -1.69 -11.43 3.80
C LEU A 72 -1.51 -11.41 2.26
N ALA A 73 -0.88 -12.42 1.69
CA ALA A 73 -0.73 -12.53 0.23
C ALA A 73 -2.09 -12.72 -0.46
N LEU A 74 -2.99 -13.51 0.12
CA LEU A 74 -4.37 -13.68 -0.37
C LEU A 74 -5.17 -12.38 -0.27
N PHE A 75 -5.00 -11.62 0.81
CA PHE A 75 -5.60 -10.30 0.94
C PHE A 75 -5.13 -9.34 -0.17
N PHE A 76 -3.85 -9.33 -0.50
CA PHE A 76 -3.34 -8.52 -1.61
C PHE A 76 -3.92 -8.97 -2.95
N LYS A 77 -4.00 -10.28 -3.19
CA LYS A 77 -4.58 -10.84 -4.40
C LYS A 77 -6.06 -10.42 -4.54
N GLU A 78 -6.86 -10.62 -3.51
CA GLU A 78 -8.29 -10.27 -3.52
C GLU A 78 -8.50 -8.76 -3.78
N ARG A 79 -7.77 -7.90 -3.09
CA ARG A 79 -7.87 -6.44 -3.32
C ARG A 79 -7.39 -6.02 -4.70
N TYR A 80 -6.37 -6.68 -5.23
CA TYR A 80 -5.89 -6.43 -6.57
C TYR A 80 -6.94 -6.80 -7.62
N GLU A 81 -7.52 -8.00 -7.52
CA GLU A 81 -8.57 -8.50 -8.43
C GLU A 81 -9.84 -7.64 -8.37
N ALA A 82 -10.20 -7.14 -7.19
CA ALA A 82 -11.30 -6.19 -7.03
C ALA A 82 -10.99 -4.77 -7.56
N GLY A 83 -9.79 -4.52 -8.10
CA GLY A 83 -9.38 -3.20 -8.60
C GLY A 83 -9.11 -2.16 -7.51
N GLY A 84 -9.18 -2.54 -6.24
CA GLY A 84 -8.98 -1.67 -5.08
C GLY A 84 -7.52 -1.44 -4.69
N MET A 85 -6.56 -2.11 -5.34
CA MET A 85 -5.14 -1.96 -5.06
C MET A 85 -4.33 -1.88 -6.35
N ARG A 86 -3.51 -0.84 -6.47
CA ARG A 86 -2.69 -0.60 -7.67
C ARG A 86 -1.24 -0.29 -7.27
N GLY A 87 -0.29 -0.88 -7.98
CA GLY A 87 1.12 -0.52 -7.96
C GLY A 87 1.73 -0.42 -6.56
N ARG A 88 2.15 0.79 -6.19
CA ARG A 88 2.81 1.07 -4.90
C ARG A 88 1.90 0.92 -3.68
N GLN A 89 0.58 0.83 -3.87
CA GLN A 89 -0.38 0.73 -2.77
C GLN A 89 -0.16 -0.54 -1.93
N ALA A 90 0.26 -1.67 -2.55
CA ALA A 90 0.54 -2.89 -1.81
C ALA A 90 1.58 -2.70 -0.69
N THR A 91 2.61 -1.87 -0.93
CA THR A 91 3.61 -1.54 0.10
C THR A 91 3.00 -0.67 1.20
N SER A 92 2.20 0.34 0.86
CA SER A 92 1.52 1.21 1.82
C SER A 92 0.51 0.44 2.66
N VAL A 93 -0.29 -0.42 2.03
CA VAL A 93 -1.27 -1.29 2.70
C VAL A 93 -0.56 -2.25 3.67
N SER A 94 0.54 -2.88 3.24
CA SER A 94 1.37 -3.73 4.12
C SER A 94 1.88 -2.96 5.33
N ALA A 95 2.37 -1.74 5.12
CA ALA A 95 2.85 -0.88 6.21
C ALA A 95 1.71 -0.49 7.17
N GLY A 96 0.51 -0.22 6.64
CA GLY A 96 -0.66 0.10 7.45
C GLY A 96 -1.08 -1.06 8.35
N ILE A 97 -1.18 -2.27 7.81
CA ILE A 97 -1.53 -3.47 8.60
C ILE A 97 -0.43 -3.76 9.63
N ARG A 98 0.85 -3.74 9.21
CA ARG A 98 2.00 -3.94 10.11
C ARG A 98 2.00 -2.96 11.28
N HIS A 99 1.59 -1.72 11.04
CA HIS A 99 1.50 -0.69 12.09
C HIS A 99 0.53 -1.11 13.21
N PHE A 100 -0.64 -1.67 12.88
CA PHE A 100 -1.60 -2.14 13.88
C PHE A 100 -1.12 -3.39 14.63
N PHE A 101 -0.44 -4.32 13.95
CA PHE A 101 0.20 -5.46 14.61
C PHE A 101 1.28 -4.98 15.59
N ALA A 102 2.16 -4.07 15.18
CA ALA A 102 3.20 -3.51 16.04
C ALA A 102 2.60 -2.72 17.23
N ALA A 103 1.56 -1.91 16.99
CA ALA A 103 0.87 -1.17 18.05
C ALA A 103 0.18 -2.09 19.07
N ALA A 104 -0.28 -3.26 18.63
CA ALA A 104 -0.81 -4.30 19.51
C ALA A 104 0.27 -5.22 20.11
N LEU A 105 1.55 -4.89 19.93
CA LEU A 105 2.72 -5.67 20.39
C LEU A 105 2.71 -7.11 19.87
N ARG A 106 2.20 -7.31 18.64
CA ARG A 106 2.15 -8.62 17.98
C ARG A 106 3.38 -8.82 17.07
N PRO A 107 3.80 -10.08 16.83
CA PRO A 107 4.92 -10.38 15.93
C PRO A 107 4.71 -9.82 14.53
N VAL A 108 5.74 -9.18 13.97
CA VAL A 108 5.71 -8.54 12.64
C VAL A 108 6.79 -9.06 11.69
N ASN A 109 7.60 -10.02 12.11
CA ASN A 109 8.69 -10.61 11.33
C ASN A 109 8.19 -11.31 10.04
N TRP A 110 7.02 -11.93 10.07
CA TRP A 110 6.43 -12.61 8.93
C TRP A 110 6.01 -11.67 7.79
N PHE A 111 5.86 -10.36 8.05
CA PHE A 111 5.64 -9.35 7.00
C PHE A 111 6.83 -9.20 6.05
N ASP A 112 8.02 -9.57 6.48
CA ASP A 112 9.25 -9.49 5.69
C ASP A 112 9.58 -10.82 4.98
N SER A 113 8.64 -11.79 5.00
CA SER A 113 8.79 -13.08 4.33
C SER A 113 8.80 -12.95 2.81
N GLN A 114 9.45 -13.91 2.14
CA GLN A 114 9.51 -13.96 0.68
C GLN A 114 8.11 -14.04 0.03
N ILE A 115 7.15 -14.69 0.70
CA ILE A 115 5.76 -14.80 0.24
C ILE A 115 5.13 -13.41 0.12
N VAL A 116 5.24 -12.59 1.15
CA VAL A 116 4.70 -11.21 1.16
C VAL A 116 5.46 -10.33 0.18
N ALA A 117 6.77 -10.48 0.06
CA ALA A 117 7.58 -9.75 -0.91
C ALA A 117 7.15 -10.05 -2.34
N ASN A 118 6.95 -11.32 -2.67
CA ASN A 118 6.49 -11.77 -4.00
C ASN A 118 5.07 -11.27 -4.30
N ALA A 119 4.15 -11.32 -3.34
CA ALA A 119 2.80 -10.80 -3.51
C ALA A 119 2.79 -9.29 -3.79
N ARG A 120 3.61 -8.51 -3.07
CA ARG A 120 3.79 -7.08 -3.33
C ARG A 120 4.39 -6.81 -4.71
N ALA A 121 5.34 -7.64 -5.14
CA ALA A 121 5.96 -7.53 -6.46
C ALA A 121 4.95 -7.82 -7.57
N ALA A 122 4.14 -8.88 -7.43
CA ALA A 122 3.10 -9.23 -8.39
C ALA A 122 2.10 -8.08 -8.59
N CYS A 123 1.63 -7.43 -7.51
CA CYS A 123 0.77 -6.26 -7.60
C CYS A 123 1.42 -5.09 -8.34
N ARG A 124 2.74 -4.92 -8.25
CA ARG A 124 3.47 -3.84 -8.97
C ARG A 124 3.62 -4.15 -10.44
N MET A 125 4.07 -5.35 -10.78
CA MET A 125 4.32 -5.75 -12.19
C MET A 125 3.06 -5.63 -13.03
N SER A 126 1.95 -6.16 -12.57
CA SER A 126 0.67 -6.07 -13.29
C SER A 126 0.18 -4.63 -13.48
N CYS A 127 0.55 -3.71 -12.58
CA CYS A 127 0.24 -2.29 -12.75
C CYS A 127 1.16 -1.60 -13.76
N ASP A 128 2.41 -2.01 -13.83
CA ASP A 128 3.36 -1.49 -14.80
C ASP A 128 2.98 -1.95 -16.21
N GLU A 129 2.57 -3.21 -16.40
CA GLU A 129 2.03 -3.73 -17.65
C GLU A 129 0.78 -2.94 -18.11
N LEU A 130 -0.16 -2.66 -17.22
CA LEU A 130 -1.34 -1.83 -17.52
C LEU A 130 -0.96 -0.38 -17.86
N ARG A 131 0.08 0.15 -17.23
CA ARG A 131 0.59 1.49 -17.51
C ARG A 131 1.26 1.55 -18.88
N ASP A 132 2.04 0.55 -19.22
CA ASP A 132 2.71 0.47 -20.52
C ASP A 132 1.68 0.28 -21.64
N GLN A 133 0.66 -0.56 -21.46
CA GLN A 133 -0.45 -0.67 -22.42
C GLN A 133 -1.18 0.66 -22.61
N LYS A 134 -1.42 1.42 -21.54
CA LYS A 134 -2.04 2.76 -21.63
C LYS A 134 -1.11 3.80 -22.26
N ARG A 135 0.19 3.70 -22.01
CA ARG A 135 1.20 4.56 -22.60
C ARG A 135 1.30 4.31 -24.09
N ASP A 136 1.30 3.05 -24.53
CA ASP A 136 1.31 2.68 -25.94
C ASP A 136 0.03 3.13 -26.65
N ALA A 137 -1.13 2.97 -26.02
CA ALA A 137 -2.40 3.48 -26.54
C ALA A 137 -2.39 5.02 -26.66
N LYS A 138 -1.82 5.72 -25.67
CA LYS A 138 -1.71 7.19 -25.67
C LYS A 138 -0.67 7.68 -26.66
N SER A 139 0.45 6.96 -26.85
CA SER A 139 1.47 7.31 -27.81
C SER A 139 0.96 7.15 -29.25
N ARG A 140 0.09 6.19 -29.50
CA ARG A 140 -0.62 6.04 -30.80
C ARG A 140 -1.65 7.15 -31.06
N ALA A 141 -2.14 7.80 -30.00
CA ALA A 141 -3.06 8.93 -30.10
C ALA A 141 -2.34 10.29 -30.11
N THR A 142 -1.02 10.32 -29.99
CA THR A 142 -0.25 11.56 -30.10
C THR A 142 -0.22 11.96 -31.57
N VAL A 143 -1.04 12.93 -31.91
CA VAL A 143 -0.96 13.57 -33.24
C VAL A 143 0.46 14.13 -33.38
N PRO A 144 1.23 13.72 -34.43
CA PRO A 144 2.54 14.28 -34.64
C PRO A 144 2.39 15.80 -34.73
N ILE A 145 3.25 16.52 -34.01
CA ILE A 145 3.28 17.98 -34.13
C ILE A 145 3.59 18.27 -35.59
N SER A 146 2.64 18.85 -36.30
CA SER A 146 2.82 19.18 -37.70
C SER A 146 3.89 20.27 -37.85
N GLU A 147 4.56 20.30 -39.01
CA GLU A 147 5.57 21.31 -39.30
C GLU A 147 4.99 22.74 -39.19
N ASP A 148 3.72 22.90 -39.54
CA ASP A 148 2.97 24.15 -39.37
C ASP A 148 2.79 24.56 -37.91
N MET A 149 2.54 23.60 -36.99
CA MET A 149 2.48 23.87 -35.55
C MET A 149 3.86 24.28 -35.01
N LEU A 150 4.93 23.63 -35.45
CA LEU A 150 6.30 24.01 -35.08
C LEU A 150 6.67 25.41 -35.61
N MET A 151 6.28 25.73 -36.83
CA MET A 151 6.48 27.06 -37.41
C MET A 151 5.67 28.12 -36.69
N ALA A 152 4.42 27.84 -36.34
CA ALA A 152 3.57 28.76 -35.54
C ALA A 152 4.15 29.04 -34.14
N VAL A 153 4.69 28.03 -33.47
CA VAL A 153 5.40 28.21 -32.20
C VAL A 153 6.67 29.01 -32.37
N ARG A 154 7.46 28.72 -33.42
CA ARG A 154 8.71 29.44 -33.72
C ARG A 154 8.49 30.93 -34.04
N VAL A 155 7.46 31.24 -34.83
CA VAL A 155 7.10 32.62 -35.16
C VAL A 155 6.67 33.37 -33.91
N ARG A 156 5.83 32.80 -33.06
CA ARG A 156 5.41 33.43 -31.81
C ARG A 156 6.54 33.65 -30.80
N LEU A 157 7.46 32.68 -30.69
CA LEU A 157 8.67 32.84 -29.86
C LEU A 157 9.58 33.95 -30.39
N TRP A 158 9.73 34.07 -31.75
CA TRP A 158 10.55 35.09 -32.37
C TRP A 158 9.94 36.51 -32.25
N GLU A 159 8.60 36.61 -32.23
CA GLU A 159 7.90 37.89 -32.08
C GLU A 159 7.86 38.37 -30.60
N GLY A 160 8.51 37.66 -29.66
CA GLY A 160 8.64 38.06 -28.27
C GLY A 160 7.33 38.19 -27.49
N ARG A 161 6.26 37.60 -28.00
CA ARG A 161 4.98 37.60 -27.31
C ARG A 161 5.02 36.65 -26.11
N HIS A 162 4.92 37.19 -24.90
CA HIS A 162 4.76 36.40 -23.69
C HIS A 162 3.47 35.60 -23.76
N TRP A 163 3.59 34.26 -23.50
CA TRP A 163 2.44 33.40 -23.34
C TRP A 163 1.79 33.68 -21.99
N GLU A 164 0.57 34.19 -21.98
CA GLU A 164 -0.27 34.08 -20.79
C GLU A 164 -0.91 32.70 -20.78
N TRP A 165 -0.69 31.93 -19.72
CA TRP A 165 -1.17 30.55 -19.57
C TRP A 165 -2.70 30.39 -19.67
N GLY A 166 -3.44 31.50 -19.68
CA GLY A 166 -4.89 31.53 -19.84
C GLY A 166 -5.41 31.28 -21.27
N ASP A 167 -4.56 31.30 -22.30
CA ASP A 167 -5.00 31.17 -23.69
C ASP A 167 -5.03 29.72 -24.22
N ILE A 168 -4.54 28.75 -23.43
CA ILE A 168 -4.46 27.35 -23.83
C ILE A 168 -5.81 26.62 -23.58
N ASP A 169 -6.63 27.08 -22.65
CA ASP A 169 -7.89 26.41 -22.25
C ASP A 169 -9.13 26.85 -23.07
N ARG A 170 -8.99 27.66 -24.11
CA ARG A 170 -10.13 28.20 -24.87
C ARG A 170 -10.26 27.71 -26.31
N ARG A 171 -9.67 26.56 -26.64
CA ARG A 171 -9.93 25.96 -27.96
C ARG A 171 -10.17 24.46 -27.87
#